data_57544600f31e5eafe5a5222910a261ca
#
_entry.id   57544600f31e5eafe5a5222910a261ca
#
_cell.length_a   1.000
_cell.length_b   1.000
_cell.length_c   1.000
_cell.angle_alpha   90.00
_cell.angle_beta   90.00
_cell.angle_gamma   90.00
#
_symmetry.space_group_name_H-M   'P 1'
#
loop_
_entity.id
_entity.type
_entity.pdbx_description
1 polymer ?
#
loop_
_entity_poly.entity_id
_entity_poly.type
_entity_poly.pdbx_seq_one_letter_code
_entity_poly.pdbx_strand_id
1 'polypeptide(L)'
;PLWIIEEPEAHLHPITLTSVAIFVSMIQRQKIVTTYSGELLAAVSLGQVRRLVRHNGELFEQRVRKAALSRQELRRFQYHLRSRFAIASFARLWLLVEGESEYWLLPQIARLMGYEFALEGIACVVFAQCGLDPPLKVSRELGIEWHLLADGVAAGKNYAQTAQIYLGSDPPGERLTLLRQKDIERCFWDHGYDDLYKRIAGLPDGKLQKLSPGRIIQVAVRRRSKPFLALSIVEAMAVEGSPGIPPVLQQLVETCVKMAREAPVRIAGQ
;
A
#
# COMPACT_ATOMS: atom_id res chain seq x y z
N PRO A 1 23.58 20.80 24.82
CA PRO A 1 23.17 21.57 23.65
C PRO A 1 22.22 20.72 22.76
N LEU A 2 21.18 21.33 22.22
CA LEU A 2 20.26 20.76 21.23
C LEU A 2 20.85 21.02 19.83
N TRP A 3 20.84 20.00 18.99
CA TRP A 3 21.21 20.12 17.58
C TRP A 3 19.94 20.12 16.72
N ILE A 4 19.84 21.09 15.83
CA ILE A 4 18.79 21.16 14.81
C ILE A 4 19.48 21.00 13.47
N ILE A 5 19.10 19.98 12.71
CA ILE A 5 19.70 19.62 11.43
C ILE A 5 18.55 19.63 10.42
N GLU A 6 18.61 20.55 9.47
CA GLU A 6 17.60 20.69 8.45
C GLU A 6 18.03 20.00 7.15
N GLU A 7 17.21 19.10 6.66
CA GLU A 7 17.33 18.42 5.38
C GLU A 7 18.77 17.96 5.07
N PRO A 8 19.39 17.12 5.94
CA PRO A 8 20.80 16.72 5.77
C PRO A 8 21.05 15.94 4.47
N GLU A 9 20.00 15.52 3.80
CA GLU A 9 20.04 14.88 2.47
C GLU A 9 20.19 15.87 1.32
N ALA A 10 19.99 17.15 1.53
CA ALA A 10 20.03 18.14 0.47
C ALA A 10 21.37 18.12 -0.29
N HIS A 11 21.29 18.00 -1.62
CA HIS A 11 22.45 17.94 -2.52
C HIS A 11 23.35 16.70 -2.37
N LEU A 12 22.94 15.66 -1.63
CA LEU A 12 23.72 14.45 -1.45
C LEU A 12 23.31 13.35 -2.46
N HIS A 13 24.29 12.57 -2.88
CA HIS A 13 24.04 11.38 -3.67
C HIS A 13 23.28 10.33 -2.83
N PRO A 14 22.28 9.59 -3.37
CA PRO A 14 21.47 8.63 -2.60
C PRO A 14 22.29 7.63 -1.76
N ILE A 15 23.41 7.12 -2.29
CA ILE A 15 24.25 6.18 -1.54
C ILE A 15 24.88 6.81 -0.29
N THR A 16 25.08 8.12 -0.28
CA THR A 16 25.64 8.86 0.84
C THR A 16 24.62 9.05 1.97
N LEU A 17 23.31 9.01 1.66
CA LEU A 17 22.25 9.21 2.64
C LEU A 17 22.28 8.19 3.76
N THR A 18 22.60 6.92 3.46
CA THR A 18 22.75 5.88 4.50
C THR A 18 23.90 6.23 5.45
N SER A 19 25.01 6.75 4.94
CA SER A 19 26.14 7.17 5.75
C SER A 19 25.79 8.36 6.63
N VAL A 20 25.04 9.33 6.11
CA VAL A 20 24.52 10.48 6.88
C VAL A 20 23.57 10.02 7.97
N ALA A 21 22.66 9.10 7.69
CA ALA A 21 21.75 8.54 8.69
C ALA A 21 22.52 7.86 9.83
N ILE A 22 23.56 7.07 9.51
CA ILE A 22 24.45 6.45 10.50
C ILE A 22 25.16 7.53 11.31
N PHE A 23 25.80 8.50 10.65
CA PHE A 23 26.51 9.58 11.30
C PHE A 23 25.61 10.36 12.27
N VAL A 24 24.44 10.77 11.81
CA VAL A 24 23.43 11.46 12.64
C VAL A 24 23.02 10.59 13.82
N SER A 25 22.89 9.26 13.65
CA SER A 25 22.54 8.35 14.75
C SER A 25 23.62 8.28 15.83
N MET A 26 24.89 8.44 15.47
CA MET A 26 26.03 8.40 16.39
C MET A 26 26.18 9.67 17.24
N ILE A 27 25.54 10.76 16.87
CA ILE A 27 25.55 11.99 17.67
C ILE A 27 24.83 11.73 18.99
N GLN A 28 25.55 11.68 20.10
CA GLN A 28 25.00 11.44 21.44
C GLN A 28 24.50 12.73 22.11
N ARG A 29 23.76 13.53 21.35
CA ARG A 29 23.15 14.77 21.83
C ARG A 29 21.68 14.76 21.50
N GLN A 30 20.90 15.56 22.21
CA GLN A 30 19.52 15.81 21.81
C GLN A 30 19.54 16.46 20.42
N LYS A 31 18.78 15.90 19.50
CA LYS A 31 18.75 16.36 18.11
C LYS A 31 17.34 16.30 17.53
N ILE A 32 17.07 17.26 16.69
CA ILE A 32 15.89 17.29 15.82
C ILE A 32 16.40 17.32 14.39
N VAL A 33 15.90 16.45 13.55
CA VAL A 33 16.26 16.35 12.14
C VAL A 33 14.99 16.50 11.31
N THR A 34 14.95 17.47 10.40
CA THR A 34 13.90 17.56 9.41
C THR A 34 14.33 16.87 8.13
N THR A 35 13.43 16.15 7.47
CA THR A 35 13.75 15.42 6.25
C THR A 35 12.52 15.12 5.41
N TYR A 36 12.70 15.11 4.09
CA TYR A 36 11.77 14.54 3.10
C TYR A 36 12.31 13.21 2.52
N SER A 37 13.45 12.72 3.01
CA SER A 37 14.05 11.48 2.52
C SER A 37 13.45 10.24 3.18
N GLY A 38 12.87 9.38 2.35
CA GLY A 38 12.43 8.05 2.78
C GLY A 38 13.60 7.19 3.29
N GLU A 39 14.81 7.35 2.74
CA GLU A 39 16.00 6.62 3.15
C GLU A 39 16.42 7.00 4.59
N LEU A 40 16.38 8.29 4.93
CA LEU A 40 16.65 8.74 6.30
C LEU A 40 15.60 8.24 7.28
N LEU A 41 14.31 8.30 6.90
CA LEU A 41 13.22 7.74 7.72
C LEU A 41 13.37 6.23 7.92
N ALA A 42 13.80 5.50 6.88
CA ALA A 42 14.04 4.07 6.99
C ALA A 42 15.17 3.72 7.96
N ALA A 43 16.12 4.62 8.20
CA ALA A 43 17.26 4.39 9.08
C ALA A 43 16.93 4.60 10.58
N VAL A 44 15.84 5.29 10.91
CA VAL A 44 15.46 5.58 12.30
C VAL A 44 14.34 4.67 12.80
N SER A 45 14.20 4.57 14.12
CA SER A 45 13.09 3.80 14.70
C SER A 45 11.77 4.55 14.55
N LEU A 46 10.67 3.81 14.31
CA LEU A 46 9.33 4.37 14.14
C LEU A 46 8.90 5.30 15.30
N GLY A 47 9.29 4.99 16.52
CA GLY A 47 9.00 5.83 17.70
C GLY A 47 9.73 7.18 17.72
N GLN A 48 10.75 7.37 16.88
CA GLN A 48 11.48 8.65 16.74
C GLN A 48 10.88 9.52 15.64
N VAL A 49 10.07 8.95 14.75
CA VAL A 49 9.44 9.69 13.66
C VAL A 49 8.35 10.62 14.21
N ARG A 50 8.36 11.85 13.71
CA ARG A 50 7.32 12.87 13.93
C ARG A 50 6.83 13.32 12.58
N ARG A 51 5.55 13.11 12.31
CA ARG A 51 4.90 13.63 11.11
C ARG A 51 4.24 14.96 11.45
N LEU A 52 4.63 15.99 10.74
CA LEU A 52 4.02 17.31 10.90
C LEU A 52 2.94 17.49 9.83
N VAL A 53 1.76 17.88 10.27
CA VAL A 53 0.61 18.11 9.40
C VAL A 53 0.05 19.50 9.67
N ARG A 54 -0.16 20.29 8.60
CA ARG A 54 -0.79 21.61 8.71
C ARG A 54 -2.28 21.50 8.41
N HIS A 55 -3.10 22.04 9.30
CA HIS A 55 -4.54 22.11 9.13
C HIS A 55 -5.06 23.45 9.65
N ASN A 56 -5.85 24.16 8.83
CA ASN A 56 -6.42 25.47 9.17
C ASN A 56 -5.39 26.50 9.71
N GLY A 57 -4.16 26.45 9.16
CA GLY A 57 -3.07 27.33 9.60
C GLY A 57 -2.29 26.86 10.81
N GLU A 58 -2.77 25.86 11.53
CA GLU A 58 -2.12 25.26 12.68
C GLU A 58 -1.26 24.05 12.30
N LEU A 59 -0.22 23.79 13.08
CA LEU A 59 0.69 22.66 12.90
C LEU A 59 0.44 21.60 13.96
N PHE A 60 0.17 20.37 13.55
CA PHE A 60 -0.06 19.23 14.42
C PHE A 60 1.08 18.21 14.29
N GLU A 61 1.57 17.73 15.43
CA GLU A 61 2.53 16.62 15.52
C GLU A 61 1.79 15.29 15.62
N GLN A 62 2.11 14.36 14.74
CA GLN A 62 1.63 12.98 14.74
C GLN A 62 2.82 12.04 15.02
N ARG A 63 2.64 11.06 15.89
CA ARG A 63 3.69 10.09 16.25
C ARG A 63 3.13 8.75 16.65
N VAL A 64 3.87 7.69 16.37
CA VAL A 64 3.51 6.36 16.87
C VAL A 64 3.90 6.24 18.34
N ARG A 65 2.90 6.11 19.21
CA ARG A 65 3.10 5.95 20.65
C ARG A 65 3.68 4.57 20.96
N LYS A 66 4.51 4.48 22.00
CA LYS A 66 5.15 3.22 22.41
C LYS A 66 4.14 2.10 22.70
N ALA A 67 2.96 2.45 23.20
CA ALA A 67 1.90 1.50 23.52
C ALA A 67 1.03 1.08 22.31
N ALA A 68 1.17 1.74 21.15
CA ALA A 68 0.34 1.46 19.98
C ALA A 68 0.60 0.08 19.36
N LEU A 69 1.86 -0.36 19.41
CA LEU A 69 2.30 -1.65 18.85
C LEU A 69 2.99 -2.47 19.94
N SER A 70 2.71 -3.76 19.97
CA SER A 70 3.51 -4.72 20.74
C SER A 70 4.94 -4.79 20.15
N ARG A 71 5.90 -5.29 20.94
CA ARG A 71 7.28 -5.49 20.46
C ARG A 71 7.35 -6.36 19.20
N GLN A 72 6.50 -7.37 19.12
CA GLN A 72 6.46 -8.30 17.98
C GLN A 72 5.89 -7.64 16.73
N GLU A 73 4.79 -6.87 16.86
CA GLU A 73 4.20 -6.11 15.77
C GLU A 73 5.18 -5.07 15.23
N LEU A 74 5.82 -4.30 16.12
CA LEU A 74 6.81 -3.30 15.74
C LEU A 74 7.98 -3.93 14.97
N ARG A 75 8.50 -5.07 15.45
CA ARG A 75 9.60 -5.80 14.77
C ARG A 75 9.19 -6.27 13.38
N ARG A 76 8.00 -6.89 13.24
CA ARG A 76 7.49 -7.35 11.94
C ARG A 76 7.27 -6.18 10.98
N PHE A 77 6.61 -5.14 11.46
CA PHE A 77 6.33 -3.94 10.68
C PHE A 77 7.63 -3.29 10.17
N GLN A 78 8.60 -3.05 11.03
CA GLN A 78 9.88 -2.45 10.67
C GLN A 78 10.69 -3.33 9.71
N TYR A 79 10.66 -4.65 9.89
CA TYR A 79 11.41 -5.56 9.03
C TYR A 79 10.85 -5.62 7.61
N HIS A 80 9.53 -5.77 7.48
CA HIS A 80 8.89 -6.00 6.18
C HIS A 80 8.55 -4.73 5.41
N LEU A 81 8.33 -3.62 6.11
CA LEU A 81 7.87 -2.38 5.48
C LEU A 81 8.89 -1.25 5.54
N ARG A 82 10.11 -1.48 6.05
CA ARG A 82 11.08 -0.43 6.34
C ARG A 82 11.28 0.58 5.20
N SER A 83 11.65 0.14 4.03
CA SER A 83 11.89 1.04 2.88
C SER A 83 10.59 1.52 2.22
N ARG A 84 9.59 0.65 2.07
CA ARG A 84 8.30 1.01 1.47
C ARG A 84 7.48 1.91 2.40
N PHE A 85 7.53 1.65 3.72
CA PHE A 85 6.88 2.49 4.73
C PHE A 85 7.42 3.91 4.75
N ALA A 86 8.71 4.07 4.61
CA ALA A 86 9.35 5.38 4.65
C ALA A 86 8.74 6.33 3.60
N ILE A 87 8.54 5.87 2.37
CA ILE A 87 7.85 6.63 1.33
C ILE A 87 6.36 6.75 1.63
N ALA A 88 5.71 5.66 2.04
CA ALA A 88 4.29 5.64 2.34
C ALA A 88 3.91 6.56 3.52
N SER A 89 4.85 6.86 4.45
CA SER A 89 4.59 7.77 5.57
C SER A 89 4.30 9.21 5.15
N PHE A 90 4.65 9.60 3.92
CA PHE A 90 4.29 10.90 3.35
C PHE A 90 2.92 10.91 2.66
N ALA A 91 2.33 9.75 2.43
CA ALA A 91 1.04 9.64 1.77
C ALA A 91 -0.10 10.21 2.62
N ARG A 92 -1.18 10.61 1.95
CA ARG A 92 -2.44 11.00 2.60
C ARG A 92 -3.30 9.78 2.89
N LEU A 93 -3.21 8.77 2.01
CA LEU A 93 -3.99 7.54 2.08
C LEU A 93 -3.11 6.32 1.81
N TRP A 94 -3.29 5.29 2.63
CA TRP A 94 -2.75 3.96 2.39
C TRP A 94 -3.82 3.06 1.78
N LEU A 95 -3.57 2.58 0.57
CA LEU A 95 -4.32 1.48 0.00
C LEU A 95 -3.67 0.17 0.48
N LEU A 96 -4.31 -0.45 1.49
CA LEU A 96 -3.84 -1.68 2.10
C LEU A 96 -4.22 -2.86 1.21
N VAL A 97 -3.24 -3.63 0.79
CA VAL A 97 -3.41 -4.77 -0.12
C VAL A 97 -2.73 -6.02 0.42
N GLU A 98 -3.28 -7.20 0.10
CA GLU A 98 -2.75 -8.45 0.61
C GLU A 98 -1.42 -8.82 -0.04
N GLY A 99 -1.27 -8.61 -1.34
CA GLY A 99 -0.16 -9.14 -2.11
C GLY A 99 0.52 -8.21 -3.11
N GLU A 100 1.51 -8.79 -3.77
CA GLU A 100 2.32 -8.09 -4.78
C GLU A 100 1.56 -7.87 -6.09
N SER A 101 0.54 -8.69 -6.40
CA SER A 101 -0.27 -8.49 -7.62
C SER A 101 -0.98 -7.15 -7.58
N GLU A 102 -1.68 -6.88 -6.49
CA GLU A 102 -2.41 -5.63 -6.25
C GLU A 102 -1.45 -4.44 -6.22
N TYR A 103 -0.30 -4.60 -5.54
CA TYR A 103 0.73 -3.55 -5.45
C TYR A 103 1.20 -3.07 -6.82
N TRP A 104 1.36 -3.99 -7.78
CA TRP A 104 1.81 -3.64 -9.14
C TRP A 104 0.65 -3.22 -10.05
N LEU A 105 -0.52 -3.83 -9.91
CA LEU A 105 -1.68 -3.59 -10.77
C LEU A 105 -2.38 -2.26 -10.48
N LEU A 106 -2.68 -1.97 -9.21
CA LEU A 106 -3.58 -0.87 -8.86
C LEU A 106 -3.06 0.52 -9.28
N PRO A 107 -1.76 0.85 -9.14
CA PRO A 107 -1.26 2.11 -9.66
C PRO A 107 -1.36 2.23 -11.19
N GLN A 108 -1.22 1.12 -11.92
CA GLN A 108 -1.34 1.13 -13.38
C GLN A 108 -2.80 1.23 -13.81
N ILE A 109 -3.72 0.56 -13.11
CA ILE A 109 -5.16 0.73 -13.32
C ILE A 109 -5.57 2.19 -13.11
N ALA A 110 -5.08 2.82 -12.05
CA ALA A 110 -5.33 4.24 -11.79
C ALA A 110 -4.86 5.11 -12.97
N ARG A 111 -3.69 4.84 -13.54
CA ARG A 111 -3.18 5.54 -14.72
C ARG A 111 -4.08 5.38 -15.94
N LEU A 112 -4.59 4.19 -16.21
CA LEU A 112 -5.56 3.96 -17.29
C LEU A 112 -6.86 4.75 -17.08
N MET A 113 -7.20 5.05 -15.82
CA MET A 113 -8.35 5.89 -15.45
C MET A 113 -8.02 7.40 -15.42
N GLY A 114 -6.78 7.79 -15.76
CA GLY A 114 -6.33 9.19 -15.73
C GLY A 114 -5.87 9.70 -14.36
N TYR A 115 -5.66 8.82 -13.39
CA TYR A 115 -5.14 9.17 -12.07
C TYR A 115 -3.68 8.73 -11.90
N GLU A 116 -2.88 9.52 -11.21
CA GLU A 116 -1.54 9.14 -10.77
C GLU A 116 -1.52 9.08 -9.23
N PHE A 117 -1.39 7.88 -8.65
CA PHE A 117 -1.45 7.69 -7.20
C PHE A 117 -0.44 8.55 -6.44
N ALA A 118 0.74 8.75 -6.99
CA ALA A 118 1.75 9.62 -6.37
C ALA A 118 1.28 11.08 -6.27
N LEU A 119 0.62 11.60 -7.31
CA LEU A 119 0.06 12.97 -7.31
C LEU A 119 -1.15 13.09 -6.39
N GLU A 120 -1.94 12.03 -6.29
CA GLU A 120 -3.09 11.98 -5.37
C GLU A 120 -2.67 11.75 -3.90
N GLY A 121 -1.39 11.49 -3.64
CA GLY A 121 -0.89 11.17 -2.30
C GLY A 121 -1.35 9.81 -1.79
N ILE A 122 -1.51 8.84 -2.68
CA ILE A 122 -1.91 7.46 -2.36
C ILE A 122 -0.69 6.55 -2.43
N ALA A 123 -0.51 5.70 -1.42
CA ALA A 123 0.51 4.66 -1.41
C ALA A 123 -0.12 3.27 -1.21
N CYS A 124 0.22 2.31 -2.08
CA CYS A 124 -0.11 0.91 -1.87
C CYS A 124 0.81 0.32 -0.79
N VAL A 125 0.23 -0.31 0.23
CA VAL A 125 0.94 -0.94 1.34
C VAL A 125 0.57 -2.40 1.43
N VAL A 126 1.55 -3.28 1.15
CA VAL A 126 1.36 -4.74 1.24
C VAL A 126 1.50 -5.17 2.70
N PHE A 127 0.47 -5.82 3.24
CA PHE A 127 0.45 -6.22 4.65
C PHE A 127 0.63 -7.72 4.91
N ALA A 128 0.65 -8.58 3.89
CA ALA A 128 0.67 -10.04 4.07
C ALA A 128 1.75 -10.56 5.04
N GLN A 129 2.91 -9.92 5.06
CA GLN A 129 4.05 -10.40 5.87
C GLN A 129 4.06 -9.86 7.31
N CYS A 130 3.42 -8.73 7.57
CA CYS A 130 3.36 -8.13 8.92
C CYS A 130 1.99 -8.28 9.60
N GLY A 131 0.96 -8.69 8.84
CA GLY A 131 -0.43 -8.69 9.26
C GLY A 131 -1.09 -7.31 9.07
N LEU A 132 -2.42 -7.28 9.17
CA LEU A 132 -3.21 -6.06 8.91
C LEU A 132 -3.22 -5.08 10.08
N ASP A 133 -3.18 -5.57 11.32
CA ASP A 133 -3.25 -4.71 12.52
C ASP A 133 -2.13 -3.66 12.60
N PRO A 134 -0.83 -3.99 12.38
CA PRO A 134 0.23 -3.00 12.50
C PRO A 134 0.07 -1.81 11.55
N PRO A 135 -0.19 -1.98 10.22
CA PRO A 135 -0.44 -0.83 9.35
C PRO A 135 -1.65 0.00 9.77
N LEU A 136 -2.76 -0.62 10.20
CA LEU A 136 -3.95 0.10 10.66
C LEU A 136 -3.66 0.92 11.93
N LYS A 137 -2.92 0.35 12.89
CA LYS A 137 -2.50 1.08 14.09
C LYS A 137 -1.60 2.26 13.76
N VAL A 138 -0.61 2.04 12.87
CA VAL A 138 0.33 3.08 12.46
C VAL A 138 -0.35 4.18 11.67
N SER A 139 -1.25 3.84 10.72
CA SER A 139 -1.99 4.84 9.96
C SER A 139 -2.80 5.77 10.88
N ARG A 140 -3.48 5.20 11.88
CA ARG A 140 -4.22 5.97 12.89
C ARG A 140 -3.31 6.88 13.72
N GLU A 141 -2.16 6.38 14.17
CA GLU A 141 -1.21 7.17 14.98
C GLU A 141 -0.55 8.30 14.18
N LEU A 142 -0.37 8.10 12.88
CA LEU A 142 0.21 9.10 11.97
C LEU A 142 -0.83 9.98 11.27
N GLY A 143 -2.13 9.78 11.54
CA GLY A 143 -3.19 10.53 10.88
C GLY A 143 -3.22 10.31 9.37
N ILE A 144 -2.92 9.08 8.90
CA ILE A 144 -2.98 8.70 7.50
C ILE A 144 -4.29 7.95 7.26
N GLU A 145 -5.04 8.35 6.25
CA GLU A 145 -6.24 7.65 5.84
C GLU A 145 -5.90 6.26 5.29
N TRP A 146 -6.84 5.35 5.33
CA TRP A 146 -6.63 4.01 4.79
C TRP A 146 -7.86 3.46 4.10
N HIS A 147 -7.65 2.64 3.09
CA HIS A 147 -8.66 1.80 2.46
C HIS A 147 -8.11 0.39 2.32
N LEU A 148 -8.91 -0.63 2.62
CA LEU A 148 -8.52 -2.03 2.51
C LEU A 148 -9.16 -2.65 1.27
N LEU A 149 -8.34 -3.25 0.40
CA LEU A 149 -8.78 -4.23 -0.58
C LEU A 149 -8.49 -5.63 -0.04
N ALA A 150 -9.52 -6.45 0.10
CA ALA A 150 -9.41 -7.80 0.61
C ALA A 150 -10.01 -8.82 -0.37
N ASP A 151 -9.42 -10.00 -0.41
CA ASP A 151 -9.85 -11.14 -1.20
C ASP A 151 -11.16 -11.76 -0.70
N GLY A 152 -11.93 -12.40 -1.58
CA GLY A 152 -13.23 -13.01 -1.24
C GLY A 152 -13.16 -14.33 -0.47
N VAL A 153 -11.97 -14.79 -0.10
CA VAL A 153 -11.75 -16.00 0.70
C VAL A 153 -11.93 -15.76 2.20
N ALA A 154 -11.91 -16.84 2.99
CA ALA A 154 -12.05 -16.74 4.45
C ALA A 154 -11.00 -15.81 5.09
N ALA A 155 -9.75 -15.82 4.61
CA ALA A 155 -8.70 -14.93 5.10
C ALA A 155 -9.05 -13.45 4.85
N GLY A 156 -9.47 -13.09 3.64
CA GLY A 156 -9.87 -11.72 3.32
C GLY A 156 -11.09 -11.25 4.11
N LYS A 157 -12.06 -12.14 4.35
CA LYS A 157 -13.20 -11.84 5.23
C LYS A 157 -12.74 -11.57 6.67
N ASN A 158 -11.76 -12.33 7.18
CA ASN A 158 -11.18 -12.10 8.50
C ASN A 158 -10.45 -10.73 8.55
N TYR A 159 -9.73 -10.36 7.47
CA TYR A 159 -9.13 -9.03 7.38
C TYR A 159 -10.18 -7.92 7.37
N ALA A 160 -11.28 -8.10 6.63
CA ALA A 160 -12.38 -7.15 6.65
C ALA A 160 -12.99 -7.01 8.06
N GLN A 161 -13.19 -8.11 8.80
CA GLN A 161 -13.62 -8.06 10.19
C GLN A 161 -12.62 -7.35 11.11
N THR A 162 -11.32 -7.62 10.94
CA THR A 162 -10.27 -6.91 11.68
C THR A 162 -10.33 -5.41 11.40
N ALA A 163 -10.46 -5.01 10.13
CA ALA A 163 -10.52 -3.61 9.73
C ALA A 163 -11.76 -2.89 10.29
N GLN A 164 -12.88 -3.60 10.48
CA GLN A 164 -14.09 -3.03 11.07
C GLN A 164 -13.86 -2.43 12.46
N ILE A 165 -12.91 -2.96 13.24
CA ILE A 165 -12.56 -2.43 14.57
C ILE A 165 -11.96 -1.01 14.47
N TYR A 166 -11.40 -0.67 13.30
CA TYR A 166 -10.73 0.61 13.04
C TYR A 166 -11.58 1.62 12.26
N LEU A 167 -12.82 1.27 11.91
CA LEU A 167 -13.70 2.16 11.13
C LEU A 167 -14.12 3.40 11.92
N GLY A 168 -14.27 3.28 13.26
CA GLY A 168 -14.86 4.35 14.05
C GLY A 168 -16.30 4.61 13.61
N SER A 169 -16.59 5.83 13.18
CA SER A 169 -17.90 6.26 12.64
C SER A 169 -18.01 6.12 11.11
N ASP A 170 -16.94 5.74 10.43
CA ASP A 170 -16.92 5.70 8.97
C ASP A 170 -17.76 4.53 8.43
N PRO A 171 -18.53 4.72 7.35
CA PRO A 171 -19.25 3.63 6.71
C PRO A 171 -18.29 2.57 6.16
N PRO A 172 -18.55 1.26 6.35
CA PRO A 172 -17.67 0.20 5.85
C PRO A 172 -17.35 0.33 4.35
N GLY A 173 -18.34 0.69 3.51
CA GLY A 173 -18.16 0.80 2.06
C GLY A 173 -17.17 1.89 1.62
N GLU A 174 -16.86 2.86 2.47
CA GLU A 174 -15.85 3.88 2.18
C GLU A 174 -14.43 3.42 2.52
N ARG A 175 -14.28 2.38 3.35
CA ARG A 175 -12.98 1.91 3.87
C ARG A 175 -12.63 0.51 3.43
N LEU A 176 -13.61 -0.25 2.94
CA LEU A 176 -13.44 -1.67 2.65
C LEU A 176 -13.97 -2.01 1.28
N THR A 177 -13.13 -2.59 0.44
CA THR A 177 -13.52 -3.28 -0.79
C THR A 177 -13.22 -4.77 -0.61
N LEU A 178 -14.26 -5.59 -0.59
CA LEU A 178 -14.15 -7.04 -0.55
C LEU A 178 -14.45 -7.60 -1.94
N LEU A 179 -13.51 -8.29 -2.54
CA LEU A 179 -13.72 -8.97 -3.80
C LEU A 179 -14.77 -10.07 -3.64
N ARG A 180 -15.63 -10.25 -4.66
CA ARG A 180 -16.52 -11.40 -4.71
C ARG A 180 -15.77 -12.68 -5.07
N GLN A 181 -14.74 -12.53 -5.88
CA GLN A 181 -13.85 -13.59 -6.32
C GLN A 181 -12.83 -13.95 -5.24
N LYS A 182 -12.22 -15.13 -5.43
CA LYS A 182 -11.21 -15.65 -4.52
C LYS A 182 -10.04 -14.70 -4.33
N ASP A 183 -9.55 -14.11 -5.41
CA ASP A 183 -8.38 -13.24 -5.51
C ASP A 183 -8.53 -12.32 -6.72
N ILE A 184 -7.61 -11.36 -6.87
CA ILE A 184 -7.63 -10.40 -7.96
C ILE A 184 -7.41 -11.07 -9.33
N GLU A 185 -6.62 -12.14 -9.40
CA GLU A 185 -6.40 -12.90 -10.63
C GLU A 185 -7.70 -13.57 -11.11
N ARG A 186 -8.50 -14.09 -10.17
CA ARG A 186 -9.82 -14.63 -10.49
C ARG A 186 -10.81 -13.54 -10.89
N CYS A 187 -10.70 -12.35 -10.33
CA CYS A 187 -11.50 -11.21 -10.72
C CYS A 187 -11.27 -10.87 -12.21
N PHE A 188 -10.02 -10.82 -12.67
CA PHE A 188 -9.70 -10.59 -14.07
C PHE A 188 -10.14 -11.74 -14.97
N TRP A 189 -9.93 -12.98 -14.55
CA TRP A 189 -10.41 -14.15 -15.29
C TRP A 189 -11.92 -14.05 -15.57
N ASP A 190 -12.71 -13.82 -14.53
CA ASP A 190 -14.18 -13.73 -14.63
C ASP A 190 -14.65 -12.49 -15.43
N HIS A 191 -13.79 -11.47 -15.55
CA HIS A 191 -14.06 -10.25 -16.30
C HIS A 191 -13.68 -10.35 -17.79
N GLY A 192 -13.27 -11.52 -18.27
CA GLY A 192 -13.00 -11.78 -19.69
C GLY A 192 -11.51 -11.78 -20.08
N TYR A 193 -10.61 -11.85 -19.12
CA TYR A 193 -9.17 -12.01 -19.38
C TYR A 193 -8.68 -13.46 -19.34
N ASP A 194 -9.60 -14.43 -19.41
CA ASP A 194 -9.30 -15.86 -19.34
C ASP A 194 -8.34 -16.32 -20.47
N ASP A 195 -8.49 -15.78 -21.68
CA ASP A 195 -7.59 -16.10 -22.78
C ASP A 195 -6.15 -15.59 -22.56
N LEU A 196 -5.98 -14.46 -21.88
CA LEU A 196 -4.68 -13.98 -21.46
C LEU A 196 -4.00 -14.98 -20.51
N TYR A 197 -4.70 -15.44 -19.50
CA TYR A 197 -4.19 -16.43 -18.57
C TYR A 197 -3.89 -17.78 -19.22
N LYS A 198 -4.73 -18.25 -20.15
CA LYS A 198 -4.50 -19.48 -20.94
C LYS A 198 -3.23 -19.35 -21.78
N ARG A 199 -3.03 -18.22 -22.47
CA ARG A 199 -1.84 -17.93 -23.25
C ARG A 199 -0.57 -17.88 -22.38
N ILE A 200 -0.61 -17.21 -21.22
CA ILE A 200 0.52 -17.15 -20.28
C ILE A 200 0.81 -18.53 -19.69
N ALA A 201 -0.20 -19.33 -19.38
CA ALA A 201 -0.04 -20.71 -18.92
C ALA A 201 0.67 -21.56 -19.97
N GLY A 202 0.50 -21.28 -21.27
CA GLY A 202 1.21 -21.91 -22.38
C GLY A 202 1.06 -23.43 -22.41
N LEU A 203 -0.10 -23.91 -22.05
CA LEU A 203 -0.46 -25.33 -22.11
C LEU A 203 -1.20 -25.62 -23.42
N PRO A 204 -1.02 -26.81 -24.02
CA PRO A 204 -1.81 -27.23 -25.18
C PRO A 204 -3.31 -27.23 -24.89
N ASP A 205 -4.13 -26.90 -25.90
CA ASP A 205 -5.59 -26.78 -25.78
C ASP A 205 -6.25 -28.03 -25.15
N GLY A 206 -5.83 -29.20 -25.55
CA GLY A 206 -6.35 -30.45 -24.98
C GLY A 206 -6.06 -30.65 -23.48
N LYS A 207 -5.04 -29.94 -22.92
CA LYS A 207 -4.80 -29.88 -21.48
C LYS A 207 -5.60 -28.76 -20.83
N LEU A 208 -5.72 -27.61 -21.48
CA LEU A 208 -6.48 -26.47 -20.98
C LEU A 208 -7.95 -26.82 -20.75
N GLN A 209 -8.57 -27.56 -21.67
CA GLN A 209 -9.96 -28.00 -21.57
C GLN A 209 -10.24 -28.91 -20.36
N LYS A 210 -9.22 -29.60 -19.84
CA LYS A 210 -9.32 -30.51 -18.69
C LYS A 210 -9.05 -29.84 -17.35
N LEU A 211 -8.62 -28.59 -17.34
CA LEU A 211 -8.24 -27.88 -16.13
C LEU A 211 -9.32 -26.87 -15.71
N SER A 212 -9.51 -26.76 -14.40
CA SER A 212 -10.35 -25.70 -13.84
C SER A 212 -9.68 -24.32 -14.04
N PRO A 213 -10.48 -23.25 -14.13
CA PRO A 213 -9.96 -21.88 -14.18
C PRO A 213 -8.90 -21.58 -13.13
N GLY A 214 -9.14 -21.95 -11.89
CA GLY A 214 -8.18 -21.74 -10.79
C GLY A 214 -6.85 -22.46 -11.00
N ARG A 215 -6.86 -23.62 -11.66
CA ARG A 215 -5.64 -24.34 -11.98
C ARG A 215 -4.86 -23.68 -13.11
N ILE A 216 -5.54 -23.15 -14.12
CA ILE A 216 -4.91 -22.41 -15.22
C ILE A 216 -4.28 -21.11 -14.69
N ILE A 217 -5.00 -20.35 -13.87
CA ILE A 217 -4.48 -19.14 -13.20
C ILE A 217 -3.23 -19.50 -12.39
N GLN A 218 -3.28 -20.58 -11.58
CA GLN A 218 -2.13 -21.01 -10.78
C GLN A 218 -0.91 -21.33 -11.64
N VAL A 219 -1.10 -21.97 -12.79
CA VAL A 219 -0.01 -22.28 -13.74
C VAL A 219 0.56 -20.98 -14.32
N ALA A 220 -0.29 -20.06 -14.75
CA ALA A 220 0.12 -18.76 -15.30
C ALA A 220 0.94 -17.96 -14.28
N VAL A 221 0.46 -17.84 -13.04
CA VAL A 221 1.14 -17.13 -11.93
C VAL A 221 2.47 -17.77 -11.57
N ARG A 222 2.58 -19.11 -11.64
CA ARG A 222 3.86 -19.81 -11.38
C ARG A 222 4.86 -19.70 -12.54
N ARG A 223 4.38 -19.58 -13.77
CA ARG A 223 5.22 -19.50 -14.96
C ARG A 223 5.88 -18.14 -15.16
N ARG A 224 5.27 -17.09 -14.64
CA ARG A 224 5.73 -15.71 -14.75
C ARG A 224 5.73 -15.03 -13.40
N SER A 225 6.59 -14.03 -13.22
CA SER A 225 6.59 -13.22 -12.01
C SER A 225 5.29 -12.43 -11.89
N LYS A 226 4.87 -12.11 -10.67
CA LYS A 226 3.69 -11.27 -10.42
C LYS A 226 3.75 -9.90 -11.11
N PRO A 227 4.90 -9.17 -11.11
CA PRO A 227 5.02 -7.95 -11.89
C PRO A 227 4.78 -8.12 -13.39
N PHE A 228 5.32 -9.22 -13.99
CA PHE A 228 5.10 -9.52 -15.40
C PHE A 228 3.63 -9.76 -15.71
N LEU A 229 2.95 -10.55 -14.87
CA LEU A 229 1.52 -10.82 -15.04
C LEU A 229 0.71 -9.53 -14.93
N ALA A 230 1.03 -8.68 -13.95
CA ALA A 230 0.39 -7.39 -13.77
C ALA A 230 0.52 -6.49 -15.02
N LEU A 231 1.74 -6.37 -15.56
CA LEU A 231 1.99 -5.60 -16.79
C LEU A 231 1.23 -6.18 -17.98
N SER A 232 1.22 -7.51 -18.16
CA SER A 232 0.46 -8.16 -19.25
C SER A 232 -1.04 -7.90 -19.17
N ILE A 233 -1.61 -7.84 -17.96
CA ILE A 233 -3.02 -7.50 -17.76
C ILE A 233 -3.26 -6.03 -18.11
N VAL A 234 -2.38 -5.12 -17.67
CA VAL A 234 -2.49 -3.69 -17.98
C VAL A 234 -2.39 -3.43 -19.48
N GLU A 235 -1.44 -4.06 -20.16
CA GLU A 235 -1.29 -3.99 -21.62
C GLU A 235 -2.55 -4.49 -22.33
N ALA A 236 -3.11 -5.60 -21.86
CA ALA A 236 -4.35 -6.13 -22.41
C ALA A 236 -5.56 -5.23 -22.16
N MET A 237 -5.63 -4.52 -21.02
CA MET A 237 -6.69 -3.54 -20.74
C MET A 237 -6.61 -2.31 -21.66
N ALA A 238 -5.42 -1.91 -22.07
CA ALA A 238 -5.21 -0.74 -22.92
C ALA A 238 -5.57 -0.96 -24.40
N VAL A 239 -5.84 -2.20 -24.82
CA VAL A 239 -6.17 -2.53 -26.21
C VAL A 239 -7.65 -2.20 -26.47
N GLU A 240 -7.93 -1.59 -27.63
CA GLU A 240 -9.31 -1.35 -28.09
C GLU A 240 -10.10 -2.68 -28.20
N GLY A 241 -11.32 -2.69 -27.72
CA GLY A 241 -12.16 -3.90 -27.68
C GLY A 241 -11.84 -4.86 -26.51
N SER A 242 -10.93 -4.47 -25.60
CA SER A 242 -10.68 -5.24 -24.37
C SER A 242 -11.90 -5.26 -23.45
N PRO A 243 -12.00 -6.22 -22.50
CA PRO A 243 -13.04 -6.21 -21.47
C PRO A 243 -13.02 -4.97 -20.55
N GLY A 244 -11.92 -4.21 -20.58
CA GLY A 244 -11.73 -3.01 -19.75
C GLY A 244 -11.40 -3.32 -18.29
N ILE A 245 -11.48 -2.31 -17.45
CA ILE A 245 -11.19 -2.43 -16.02
C ILE A 245 -12.39 -3.02 -15.29
N PRO A 246 -12.23 -4.05 -14.44
CA PRO A 246 -13.32 -4.58 -13.62
C PRO A 246 -14.00 -3.46 -12.79
N PRO A 247 -15.34 -3.35 -12.79
CA PRO A 247 -16.05 -2.25 -12.13
C PRO A 247 -15.72 -2.08 -10.64
N VAL A 248 -15.46 -3.19 -9.94
CA VAL A 248 -15.05 -3.16 -8.52
C VAL A 248 -13.71 -2.46 -8.33
N LEU A 249 -12.79 -2.58 -9.29
CA LEU A 249 -11.47 -1.93 -9.23
C LEU A 249 -11.57 -0.46 -9.67
N GLN A 250 -12.47 -0.13 -10.62
CA GLN A 250 -12.77 1.27 -10.95
C GLN A 250 -13.29 2.00 -9.71
N GLN A 251 -14.32 1.45 -9.06
CA GLN A 251 -14.90 2.02 -7.87
C GLN A 251 -13.88 2.14 -6.72
N LEU A 252 -13.01 1.14 -6.55
CA LEU A 252 -11.91 1.18 -5.57
C LEU A 252 -11.00 2.39 -5.81
N VAL A 253 -10.52 2.57 -7.04
CA VAL A 253 -9.62 3.67 -7.40
C VAL A 253 -10.31 5.01 -7.18
N GLU A 254 -11.53 5.20 -7.65
CA GLU A 254 -12.32 6.42 -7.47
C GLU A 254 -12.53 6.74 -5.99
N THR A 255 -12.88 5.73 -5.19
CA THR A 255 -13.05 5.89 -3.74
C THR A 255 -11.74 6.32 -3.07
N CYS A 256 -10.62 5.67 -3.40
CA CYS A 256 -9.33 6.04 -2.84
C CYS A 256 -8.90 7.46 -3.23
N VAL A 257 -9.11 7.85 -4.49
CA VAL A 257 -8.80 9.21 -4.97
C VAL A 257 -9.66 10.24 -4.26
N LYS A 258 -10.97 10.02 -4.15
CA LYS A 258 -11.88 10.88 -3.41
C LYS A 258 -11.42 11.04 -1.96
N MET A 259 -11.17 9.92 -1.27
CA MET A 259 -10.72 9.92 0.12
C MET A 259 -9.40 10.69 0.30
N ALA A 260 -8.42 10.49 -0.59
CA ALA A 260 -7.12 11.16 -0.51
C ALA A 260 -7.23 12.68 -0.73
N ARG A 261 -8.15 13.12 -1.58
CA ARG A 261 -8.43 14.55 -1.83
C ARG A 261 -9.19 15.21 -0.69
N GLU A 262 -10.13 14.49 -0.09
CA GLU A 262 -10.98 14.95 1.01
C GLU A 262 -10.37 14.64 2.39
N ALA A 263 -9.19 13.98 2.43
CA ALA A 263 -8.57 13.49 3.65
C ALA A 263 -8.56 14.58 4.76
N PRO A 264 -9.36 14.41 5.81
CA PRO A 264 -9.31 15.32 6.95
C PRO A 264 -7.96 15.14 7.64
N VAL A 265 -7.41 16.22 8.18
CA VAL A 265 -6.27 16.08 9.07
C VAL A 265 -6.77 15.46 10.37
N ARG A 266 -6.60 14.15 10.51
CA ARG A 266 -6.92 13.45 11.75
C ARG A 266 -5.86 13.75 12.79
N ILE A 267 -6.27 14.32 13.91
CA ILE A 267 -5.40 14.58 15.05
C ILE A 267 -5.45 13.34 15.94
N ALA A 268 -4.31 12.66 16.12
CA ALA A 268 -4.24 11.48 16.98
C ALA A 268 -4.61 11.86 18.43
N GLY A 269 -5.70 11.30 18.91
CA GLY A 269 -6.15 11.50 20.30
C GLY A 269 -7.50 12.22 20.49
N GLN A 270 -8.19 12.57 19.40
CA GLN A 270 -9.61 12.96 19.44
C GLN A 270 -10.52 11.81 19.10
#